data_e9277520e78dafc11ed3507453141e67
#
_entry.id   e9277520e78dafc11ed3507453141e67
#
_cell.length_a   1.000
_cell.length_b   1.000
_cell.length_c   1.000
_cell.angle_alpha   90.00
_cell.angle_beta   90.00
_cell.angle_gamma   90.00
#
_symmetry.space_group_name_H-M   'P 1'
#
loop_
_entity.id
_entity.type
_entity.pdbx_description
1 polymer ?
#
loop_
_entity_poly.entity_id
_entity_poly.type
_entity_poly.pdbx_seq_one_letter_code
_entity_poly.pdbx_strand_id
1 'polypeptide(L)'
;FGTMADMDELIAESKKRGIGILIDLTLNHCSDQHRWFRAAKSSRDNPYHDYFLWRDGTPDCPPSGMRSVFGGSAWTYVPEIGQWYFHQFAPEQPDMNWENPKLRQELYDVMKFWVKKGVAGFRLDVIDQIAKEPDKDITINGPRLHEYLRGISENVLTDEGLVTVGRSWLLKNRLFQPQPWRP
;
A
#
# COMPACT_ATOMS: atom_id res chain seq x y z
N PHE A 1 3.02 -7.45 -20.06
CA PHE A 1 3.80 -6.25 -20.35
C PHE A 1 5.30 -6.54 -20.40
N GLY A 2 5.73 -7.66 -20.99
CA GLY A 2 7.14 -7.97 -21.12
C GLY A 2 7.73 -8.73 -19.92
N THR A 3 9.04 -8.87 -19.94
CA THR A 3 9.85 -9.62 -18.98
C THR A 3 10.66 -8.68 -18.09
N MET A 4 11.33 -9.22 -17.07
CA MET A 4 12.29 -8.44 -16.26
C MET A 4 13.48 -7.94 -17.10
N ALA A 5 13.88 -8.69 -18.13
CA ALA A 5 14.94 -8.27 -19.05
C ALA A 5 14.52 -7.03 -19.85
N ASP A 6 13.28 -6.99 -20.35
CA ASP A 6 12.74 -5.82 -21.05
C ASP A 6 12.69 -4.58 -20.14
N MET A 7 12.39 -4.78 -18.85
CA MET A 7 12.39 -3.67 -17.88
C MET A 7 13.82 -3.20 -17.58
N ASP A 8 14.77 -4.11 -17.46
CA ASP A 8 16.19 -3.76 -17.28
C ASP A 8 16.72 -2.97 -18.50
N GLU A 9 16.36 -3.38 -19.71
CA GLU A 9 16.68 -2.65 -20.93
C GLU A 9 16.03 -1.26 -20.95
N LEU A 10 14.75 -1.16 -20.61
CA LEU A 10 14.04 0.11 -20.53
C LEU A 10 14.73 1.09 -19.57
N ILE A 11 15.10 0.64 -18.38
CA ILE A 11 15.79 1.46 -17.38
C ILE A 11 17.15 1.93 -17.95
N ALA A 12 17.91 1.02 -18.53
CA ALA A 12 19.24 1.32 -19.07
C ALA A 12 19.17 2.33 -20.25
N GLU A 13 18.25 2.10 -21.18
CA GLU A 13 18.09 2.97 -22.34
C GLU A 13 17.52 4.36 -21.98
N SER A 14 16.63 4.42 -21.03
CA SER A 14 16.10 5.71 -20.51
C SER A 14 17.20 6.50 -19.83
N LYS A 15 18.03 5.85 -19.02
CA LYS A 15 19.17 6.49 -18.33
C LYS A 15 20.17 7.10 -19.30
N LYS A 16 20.48 6.42 -20.41
CA LYS A 16 21.37 6.95 -21.48
C LYS A 16 20.83 8.25 -22.08
N ARG A 17 19.51 8.47 -22.03
CA ARG A 17 18.82 9.64 -22.56
C ARG A 17 18.52 10.70 -21.50
N GLY A 18 19.02 10.53 -20.28
CA GLY A 18 18.76 11.44 -19.17
C GLY A 18 17.31 11.34 -18.63
N ILE A 19 16.61 10.23 -18.88
CA ILE A 19 15.22 10.00 -18.44
C ILE A 19 15.23 9.03 -17.26
N GLY A 20 14.64 9.47 -16.15
CA GLY A 20 14.45 8.62 -14.98
C GLY A 20 13.10 7.88 -15.04
N ILE A 21 13.11 6.57 -14.74
CA ILE A 21 11.89 5.78 -14.66
C ILE A 21 11.37 5.81 -13.22
N LEU A 22 10.11 6.18 -13.04
CA LEU A 22 9.38 6.04 -11.77
C LEU A 22 8.47 4.81 -11.83
N ILE A 23 8.52 3.98 -10.78
CA ILE A 23 7.60 2.84 -10.62
C ILE A 23 6.37 3.29 -9.84
N ASP A 24 5.19 2.95 -10.35
CA ASP A 24 3.95 3.11 -9.60
C ASP A 24 3.83 1.98 -8.56
N LEU A 25 3.76 2.35 -7.29
CA LEU A 25 3.64 1.41 -6.18
C LEU A 25 2.33 1.63 -5.42
N THR A 26 1.55 0.56 -5.33
CA THR A 26 0.37 0.50 -4.48
C THR A 26 0.76 -0.12 -3.14
N LEU A 27 1.04 0.72 -2.15
CA LEU A 27 1.43 0.29 -0.81
C LEU A 27 0.23 0.12 0.15
N ASN A 28 -0.97 0.53 -0.27
CA ASN A 28 -2.19 0.48 0.52
C ASN A 28 -2.90 -0.87 0.47
N HIS A 29 -2.93 -1.50 -0.68
CA HIS A 29 -3.64 -2.75 -0.96
C HIS A 29 -2.89 -3.60 -1.98
N CYS A 30 -3.27 -4.84 -2.13
CA CYS A 30 -2.78 -5.68 -3.22
C CYS A 30 -3.96 -6.38 -3.91
N SER A 31 -3.69 -7.17 -4.96
CA SER A 31 -4.70 -8.02 -5.57
C SER A 31 -5.12 -9.15 -4.63
N ASP A 32 -6.40 -9.53 -4.65
CA ASP A 32 -6.91 -10.72 -3.98
C ASP A 32 -6.28 -12.02 -4.51
N GLN A 33 -5.67 -11.98 -5.71
CA GLN A 33 -4.89 -13.08 -6.29
C GLN A 33 -3.44 -13.09 -5.81
N HIS A 34 -2.98 -12.08 -5.07
CA HIS A 34 -1.63 -12.07 -4.54
C HIS A 34 -1.43 -13.23 -3.56
N ARG A 35 -0.24 -13.87 -3.62
CA ARG A 35 0.08 -15.03 -2.78
C ARG A 35 -0.16 -14.79 -1.28
N TRP A 36 0.10 -13.60 -0.78
CA TRP A 36 -0.11 -13.25 0.62
C TRP A 36 -1.59 -13.30 0.99
N PHE A 37 -2.46 -12.69 0.18
CA PHE A 37 -3.89 -12.68 0.50
C PHE A 37 -4.54 -14.05 0.33
N ARG A 38 -4.17 -14.78 -0.72
CA ARG A 38 -4.65 -16.16 -0.91
C ARG A 38 -4.28 -17.07 0.26
N ALA A 39 -3.05 -16.91 0.80
CA ALA A 39 -2.62 -17.64 1.99
C ALA A 39 -3.32 -17.11 3.27
N ALA A 40 -3.44 -15.79 3.44
CA ALA A 40 -4.09 -15.17 4.58
C ALA A 40 -5.54 -15.61 4.76
N LYS A 41 -6.31 -15.71 3.66
CA LYS A 41 -7.71 -16.13 3.72
C LYS A 41 -7.92 -17.64 3.88
N SER A 42 -6.87 -18.45 3.80
CA SER A 42 -6.99 -19.91 3.94
C SER A 42 -6.95 -20.38 5.40
N SER A 43 -6.34 -19.62 6.31
CA SER A 43 -6.26 -19.96 7.73
C SER A 43 -5.89 -18.74 8.56
N ARG A 44 -6.48 -18.62 9.75
CA ARG A 44 -6.14 -17.59 10.75
C ARG A 44 -4.71 -17.74 11.29
N ASP A 45 -4.17 -18.95 11.30
CA ASP A 45 -2.82 -19.24 11.78
C ASP A 45 -1.74 -19.06 10.69
N ASN A 46 -2.15 -18.63 9.49
CA ASN A 46 -1.20 -18.42 8.41
C ASN A 46 -0.28 -17.22 8.70
N PRO A 47 1.03 -17.30 8.47
CA PRO A 47 1.97 -16.20 8.71
C PRO A 47 1.64 -14.89 7.98
N TYR A 48 0.88 -14.96 6.88
CA TYR A 48 0.44 -13.80 6.13
C TYR A 48 -0.93 -13.26 6.58
N HIS A 49 -1.61 -13.91 7.55
CA HIS A 49 -2.94 -13.49 7.98
C HIS A 49 -2.93 -12.03 8.42
N ASP A 50 -2.05 -11.66 9.34
CA ASP A 50 -1.94 -10.30 9.89
C ASP A 50 -1.35 -9.26 8.92
N TYR A 51 -1.08 -9.65 7.68
CA TYR A 51 -0.73 -8.68 6.62
C TYR A 51 -1.94 -7.89 6.12
N PHE A 52 -3.16 -8.31 6.51
CA PHE A 52 -4.41 -7.68 6.14
C PHE A 52 -5.24 -7.34 7.37
N LEU A 53 -6.27 -6.52 7.17
CA LEU A 53 -7.14 -6.06 8.25
C LEU A 53 -8.37 -6.98 8.34
N TRP A 54 -8.45 -7.77 9.40
CA TRP A 54 -9.52 -8.72 9.64
C TRP A 54 -10.36 -8.35 10.86
N ARG A 55 -11.65 -8.72 10.83
CA ARG A 55 -12.55 -8.66 12.00
C ARG A 55 -13.41 -9.91 12.06
N ASP A 56 -13.59 -10.43 13.28
CA ASP A 56 -14.52 -11.53 13.52
C ASP A 56 -15.96 -11.06 13.28
N GLY A 57 -16.83 -11.99 12.87
CA GLY A 57 -18.24 -11.69 12.69
C GLY A 57 -19.01 -12.81 12.01
N THR A 58 -20.29 -12.57 11.78
CA THR A 58 -21.19 -13.45 11.05
C THR A 58 -21.50 -12.86 9.67
N PRO A 59 -21.92 -13.67 8.68
CA PRO A 59 -22.18 -13.21 7.31
C PRO A 59 -23.12 -12.00 7.19
N ASP A 60 -24.08 -11.91 8.12
CA ASP A 60 -25.13 -10.90 8.08
C ASP A 60 -24.79 -9.63 8.88
N CYS A 61 -23.63 -9.58 9.53
CA CYS A 61 -23.26 -8.50 10.41
C CYS A 61 -21.83 -8.01 10.09
N PRO A 62 -21.66 -7.10 9.13
CA PRO A 62 -20.36 -6.51 8.85
C PRO A 62 -19.85 -5.70 10.06
N PRO A 63 -18.54 -5.59 10.26
CA PRO A 63 -17.93 -4.92 11.42
C PRO A 63 -18.34 -3.46 11.60
N SER A 64 -18.65 -2.78 10.51
CA SER A 64 -19.17 -1.39 10.53
C SER A 64 -19.98 -1.08 9.27
N GLY A 65 -20.70 0.04 9.29
CA GLY A 65 -21.41 0.57 8.12
C GLY A 65 -20.50 1.28 7.09
N MET A 66 -19.17 1.13 7.20
CA MET A 66 -18.21 1.79 6.33
C MET A 66 -18.40 1.36 4.88
N ARG A 67 -18.33 2.33 3.97
CA ARG A 67 -18.54 2.11 2.54
C ARG A 67 -17.24 2.18 1.75
N SER A 68 -17.13 1.30 0.78
CA SER A 68 -16.08 1.36 -0.23
C SER A 68 -16.18 2.64 -1.06
N VAL A 69 -15.05 3.12 -1.56
CA VAL A 69 -14.98 4.25 -2.51
C VAL A 69 -15.77 3.97 -3.78
N PHE A 70 -15.86 2.70 -4.20
CA PHE A 70 -16.62 2.28 -5.39
C PHE A 70 -18.08 1.92 -5.06
N GLY A 71 -18.50 2.10 -3.81
CA GLY A 71 -19.86 1.79 -3.35
C GLY A 71 -19.95 0.40 -2.71
N GLY A 72 -21.05 0.16 -2.02
CA GLY A 72 -21.22 -1.07 -1.23
C GLY A 72 -20.46 -1.02 0.11
N SER A 73 -20.38 -2.18 0.78
CA SER A 73 -19.63 -2.33 2.03
C SER A 73 -18.11 -2.22 1.76
N ALA A 74 -17.36 -1.68 2.72
CA ALA A 74 -15.90 -1.76 2.74
C ALA A 74 -15.38 -3.06 3.38
N TRP A 75 -16.27 -4.00 3.68
CA TRP A 75 -15.97 -5.28 4.30
C TRP A 75 -16.54 -6.42 3.48
N THR A 76 -15.75 -7.46 3.29
CA THR A 76 -16.18 -8.71 2.64
C THR A 76 -15.94 -9.90 3.56
N TYR A 77 -16.95 -10.75 3.71
CA TYR A 77 -16.89 -11.94 4.57
C TYR A 77 -16.21 -13.11 3.88
N VAL A 78 -15.38 -13.82 4.64
CA VAL A 78 -14.69 -15.05 4.21
C VAL A 78 -15.18 -16.21 5.06
N PRO A 79 -16.11 -17.04 4.52
CA PRO A 79 -16.75 -18.13 5.28
C PRO A 79 -15.76 -19.14 5.83
N GLU A 80 -14.70 -19.41 5.09
CA GLU A 80 -13.70 -20.43 5.41
C GLU A 80 -12.98 -20.17 6.74
N ILE A 81 -12.84 -18.90 7.12
CA ILE A 81 -12.18 -18.50 8.37
C ILE A 81 -13.11 -17.75 9.32
N GLY A 82 -14.38 -17.49 8.92
CA GLY A 82 -15.37 -16.80 9.75
C GLY A 82 -15.00 -15.36 10.08
N GLN A 83 -14.39 -14.64 9.13
CA GLN A 83 -13.95 -13.28 9.32
C GLN A 83 -14.27 -12.38 8.13
N TRP A 84 -14.31 -11.08 8.39
CA TRP A 84 -14.41 -10.01 7.40
C TRP A 84 -13.03 -9.44 7.14
N TYR A 85 -12.66 -9.19 5.87
CA TYR A 85 -11.50 -8.36 5.55
C TYR A 85 -11.93 -6.99 5.06
N PHE A 86 -11.08 -6.01 5.34
CA PHE A 86 -11.28 -4.63 4.93
C PHE A 86 -10.74 -4.36 3.53
N HIS A 87 -11.50 -3.58 2.74
CA HIS A 87 -11.08 -3.06 1.43
C HIS A 87 -11.68 -1.67 1.20
N GLN A 88 -10.85 -0.65 1.17
CA GLN A 88 -11.30 0.71 0.91
C GLN A 88 -11.80 0.88 -0.53
N PHE A 89 -11.30 0.08 -1.45
CA PHE A 89 -11.64 0.05 -2.87
C PHE A 89 -12.48 -1.20 -3.21
N ALA A 90 -12.19 -1.89 -4.31
CA ALA A 90 -12.92 -3.09 -4.69
C ALA A 90 -12.63 -4.27 -3.73
N PRO A 91 -13.54 -5.25 -3.61
CA PRO A 91 -13.26 -6.49 -2.87
C PRO A 91 -12.01 -7.23 -3.34
N GLU A 92 -11.66 -7.10 -4.61
CA GLU A 92 -10.45 -7.68 -5.20
C GLU A 92 -9.17 -6.92 -4.80
N GLN A 93 -9.28 -5.87 -3.97
CA GLN A 93 -8.19 -5.01 -3.53
C GLN A 93 -8.11 -4.96 -1.99
N PRO A 94 -7.83 -6.10 -1.31
CA PRO A 94 -7.72 -6.16 0.15
C PRO A 94 -6.66 -5.20 0.68
N ASP A 95 -7.02 -4.42 1.68
CA ASP A 95 -6.16 -3.42 2.28
C ASP A 95 -5.12 -4.05 3.22
N MET A 96 -3.88 -3.62 3.08
CA MET A 96 -2.76 -4.12 3.86
C MET A 96 -2.67 -3.46 5.24
N ASN A 97 -2.25 -4.25 6.23
CA ASN A 97 -2.10 -3.85 7.62
C ASN A 97 -0.69 -3.29 7.91
N TRP A 98 -0.52 -1.99 7.75
CA TRP A 98 0.76 -1.32 8.01
C TRP A 98 1.19 -1.31 9.50
N GLU A 99 0.34 -1.72 10.43
CA GLU A 99 0.74 -1.93 11.82
C GLU A 99 1.69 -3.13 11.96
N ASN A 100 1.58 -4.10 11.04
CA ASN A 100 2.44 -5.28 11.05
C ASN A 100 3.87 -4.94 10.56
N PRO A 101 4.89 -5.07 11.41
CA PRO A 101 6.26 -4.73 11.03
C PRO A 101 6.87 -5.67 9.99
N LYS A 102 6.41 -6.94 9.92
CA LYS A 102 6.86 -7.89 8.90
C LYS A 102 6.37 -7.49 7.52
N LEU A 103 5.11 -7.05 7.41
CA LEU A 103 4.59 -6.50 6.16
C LEU A 103 5.39 -5.27 5.72
N ARG A 104 5.66 -4.33 6.62
CA ARG A 104 6.47 -3.14 6.28
C ARG A 104 7.84 -3.53 5.73
N GLN A 105 8.50 -4.52 6.35
CA GLN A 105 9.80 -5.00 5.86
C GLN A 105 9.72 -5.58 4.45
N GLU A 106 8.71 -6.42 4.17
CA GLU A 106 8.48 -6.96 2.81
C GLU A 106 8.28 -5.83 1.78
N LEU A 107 7.50 -4.80 2.13
CA LEU A 107 7.28 -3.66 1.25
C LEU A 107 8.56 -2.84 1.03
N TYR A 108 9.37 -2.65 2.07
CA TYR A 108 10.69 -2.02 1.92
C TYR A 108 11.62 -2.84 1.01
N ASP A 109 11.59 -4.15 1.11
CA ASP A 109 12.41 -5.04 0.28
C ASP A 109 11.97 -5.01 -1.19
N VAL A 110 10.66 -4.92 -1.47
CA VAL A 110 10.14 -4.66 -2.82
C VAL A 110 10.66 -3.33 -3.36
N MET A 111 10.61 -2.26 -2.57
CA MET A 111 11.11 -0.96 -3.01
C MET A 111 12.64 -1.00 -3.24
N LYS A 112 13.41 -1.58 -2.32
CA LYS A 112 14.87 -1.77 -2.48
C LYS A 112 15.24 -2.57 -3.72
N PHE A 113 14.44 -3.58 -4.04
CA PHE A 113 14.64 -4.35 -5.28
C PHE A 113 14.63 -3.44 -6.51
N TRP A 114 13.63 -2.55 -6.60
CA TRP A 114 13.52 -1.62 -7.73
C TRP A 114 14.61 -0.55 -7.73
N VAL A 115 15.00 -0.04 -6.55
CA VAL A 115 16.13 0.88 -6.42
C VAL A 115 17.42 0.23 -6.95
N LYS A 116 17.67 -1.03 -6.57
CA LYS A 116 18.83 -1.80 -7.09
C LYS A 116 18.77 -2.03 -8.61
N LYS A 117 17.58 -2.08 -9.19
CA LYS A 117 17.37 -2.13 -10.63
C LYS A 117 17.70 -0.81 -11.33
N GLY A 118 17.82 0.29 -10.59
CA GLY A 118 18.21 1.60 -11.11
C GLY A 118 17.05 2.49 -11.50
N VAL A 119 15.85 2.28 -10.94
CA VAL A 119 14.75 3.23 -11.08
C VAL A 119 15.10 4.56 -10.43
N ALA A 120 14.55 5.65 -10.95
CA ALA A 120 14.77 7.00 -10.41
C ALA A 120 13.86 7.32 -9.22
N GLY A 121 12.91 6.44 -8.88
CA GLY A 121 12.03 6.63 -7.74
C GLY A 121 10.66 5.99 -7.91
N PHE A 122 9.68 6.52 -7.17
CA PHE A 122 8.36 5.92 -7.06
C PHE A 122 7.23 6.94 -7.14
N ARG A 123 6.13 6.53 -7.77
CA ARG A 123 4.83 7.13 -7.55
C ARG A 123 4.07 6.27 -6.54
N LEU A 124 3.74 6.84 -5.39
CA LEU A 124 3.08 6.15 -4.29
C LEU A 124 1.56 6.40 -4.37
N ASP A 125 0.80 5.40 -4.80
CA ASP A 125 -0.64 5.51 -4.93
C ASP A 125 -1.32 5.49 -3.56
N VAL A 126 -2.28 6.40 -3.37
CA VAL A 126 -3.09 6.57 -2.14
C VAL A 126 -2.28 6.45 -0.84
N ILE A 127 -1.12 7.06 -0.82
CA ILE A 127 -0.16 6.94 0.29
C ILE A 127 -0.71 7.48 1.62
N ASP A 128 -1.68 8.36 1.57
CA ASP A 128 -2.39 8.90 2.73
C ASP A 128 -3.30 7.87 3.43
N GLN A 129 -3.51 6.70 2.81
CA GLN A 129 -4.40 5.65 3.33
C GLN A 129 -3.66 4.50 4.03
N ILE A 130 -2.33 4.47 4.05
CA ILE A 130 -1.57 3.35 4.65
C ILE A 130 -1.71 3.26 6.18
N ALA A 131 -2.03 4.37 6.85
CA ALA A 131 -2.18 4.44 8.31
C ALA A 131 -3.65 4.48 8.76
N LYS A 132 -4.53 3.80 8.04
CA LYS A 132 -5.96 3.73 8.37
C LYS A 132 -6.23 3.02 9.69
N GLU A 133 -7.28 3.44 10.38
CA GLU A 133 -7.84 2.80 11.57
C GLU A 133 -9.35 2.61 11.36
N PRO A 134 -9.80 1.52 10.69
CA PRO A 134 -11.20 1.34 10.33
C PRO A 134 -12.15 1.31 11.51
N ASP A 135 -11.71 0.83 12.68
CA ASP A 135 -12.52 0.81 13.90
C ASP A 135 -12.83 2.20 14.46
N LYS A 136 -12.10 3.23 14.00
CA LYS A 136 -12.29 4.63 14.37
C LYS A 136 -12.81 5.48 13.21
N ASP A 137 -13.27 4.84 12.14
CA ASP A 137 -13.68 5.50 10.88
C ASP A 137 -12.58 6.38 10.24
N ILE A 138 -11.30 6.07 10.51
CA ILE A 138 -10.16 6.77 9.93
C ILE A 138 -9.66 5.98 8.71
N THR A 139 -9.88 6.51 7.52
CA THR A 139 -9.44 5.87 6.26
C THR A 139 -8.28 6.60 5.60
N ILE A 140 -8.06 7.85 5.94
CA ILE A 140 -7.01 8.72 5.38
C ILE A 140 -6.31 9.49 6.49
N ASN A 141 -5.03 9.79 6.29
CA ASN A 141 -4.22 10.58 7.22
C ASN A 141 -4.30 10.10 8.68
N GLY A 142 -4.31 8.79 8.88
CA GLY A 142 -4.30 8.24 10.22
C GLY A 142 -3.08 8.69 11.04
N PRO A 143 -3.14 8.58 12.36
CA PRO A 143 -2.18 9.22 13.28
C PRO A 143 -0.75 8.72 13.09
N ARG A 144 -0.55 7.50 12.55
CA ARG A 144 0.78 6.92 12.30
C ARG A 144 1.32 7.16 10.89
N LEU A 145 0.63 7.94 10.04
CA LEU A 145 1.05 8.15 8.65
C LEU A 145 2.49 8.66 8.55
N HIS A 146 2.82 9.69 9.31
CA HIS A 146 4.19 10.26 9.28
C HIS A 146 5.26 9.31 9.81
N GLU A 147 4.92 8.43 10.76
CA GLU A 147 5.81 7.35 11.22
C GLU A 147 6.14 6.39 10.06
N TYR A 148 5.11 5.94 9.32
CA TYR A 148 5.30 5.02 8.21
C TYR A 148 6.05 5.65 7.04
N LEU A 149 5.75 6.92 6.71
CA LEU A 149 6.50 7.67 5.69
C LEU A 149 7.96 7.85 6.06
N ARG A 150 8.25 8.14 7.32
CA ARG A 150 9.62 8.21 7.83
C ARG A 150 10.32 6.84 7.72
N GLY A 151 9.63 5.76 8.07
CA GLY A 151 10.14 4.40 7.90
C GLY A 151 10.50 4.08 6.45
N ILE A 152 9.70 4.49 5.47
CA ILE A 152 10.04 4.38 4.04
C ILE A 152 11.30 5.19 3.74
N SER A 153 11.35 6.44 4.19
CA SER A 153 12.50 7.33 3.94
C SER A 153 13.79 6.75 4.49
N GLU A 154 13.79 6.33 5.76
CA GLU A 154 14.98 5.83 6.45
C GLU A 154 15.47 4.47 5.94
N ASN A 155 14.56 3.62 5.47
CA ASN A 155 14.90 2.27 5.04
C ASN A 155 15.14 2.12 3.53
N VAL A 156 14.59 3.01 2.71
CA VAL A 156 14.59 2.85 1.25
C VAL A 156 15.14 4.06 0.51
N LEU A 157 14.72 5.28 0.90
CA LEU A 157 15.03 6.50 0.16
C LEU A 157 16.32 7.16 0.68
N THR A 158 17.36 6.36 0.86
CA THR A 158 18.65 6.80 1.43
C THR A 158 19.55 7.49 0.41
N ASP A 159 19.28 7.32 -0.89
CA ASP A 159 20.05 7.94 -1.96
C ASP A 159 19.48 9.30 -2.33
N GLU A 160 20.31 10.34 -2.40
CA GLU A 160 19.92 11.73 -2.65
C GLU A 160 19.23 11.96 -4.04
N GLY A 161 19.34 11.00 -4.95
CA GLY A 161 18.77 11.08 -6.31
C GLY A 161 17.36 10.51 -6.48
N LEU A 162 16.79 9.84 -5.45
CA LEU A 162 15.50 9.19 -5.58
C LEU A 162 14.35 10.20 -5.44
N VAL A 163 13.41 10.14 -6.39
CA VAL A 163 12.22 11.00 -6.42
C VAL A 163 11.00 10.22 -5.98
N THR A 164 10.19 10.79 -5.10
CA THR A 164 8.88 10.22 -4.74
C THR A 164 7.75 11.20 -5.02
N VAL A 165 6.66 10.71 -5.59
CA VAL A 165 5.44 11.45 -5.84
C VAL A 165 4.29 10.73 -5.13
N GLY A 166 3.73 11.34 -4.09
CA GLY A 166 2.54 10.82 -3.41
C GLY A 166 1.26 11.24 -4.12
N ARG A 167 0.35 10.29 -4.37
CA ARG A 167 -1.03 10.60 -4.73
C ARG A 167 -1.89 10.54 -3.48
N SER A 168 -2.58 11.65 -3.19
CA SER A 168 -3.55 11.78 -2.11
C SER A 168 -4.93 12.15 -2.66
N TRP A 169 -6.00 11.64 -2.05
CA TRP A 169 -7.38 11.99 -2.39
C TRP A 169 -7.82 13.34 -1.82
N LEU A 170 -7.04 13.92 -0.91
CA LEU A 170 -7.40 15.17 -0.21
C LEU A 170 -7.26 16.45 -1.01
N LEU A 171 -6.75 16.40 -2.24
CA LEU A 171 -6.49 17.61 -3.04
C LEU A 171 -7.76 18.31 -3.58
N LYS A 172 -8.97 17.89 -3.19
CA LYS A 172 -10.17 18.63 -3.62
C LYS A 172 -10.47 19.88 -2.79
N ASN A 173 -9.92 20.08 -1.58
CA ASN A 173 -10.35 21.20 -0.73
C ASN A 173 -9.32 21.86 0.20
N ARG A 174 -8.00 21.59 0.09
CA ARG A 174 -6.98 22.39 0.78
C ARG A 174 -5.76 22.58 -0.11
N LEU A 175 -5.44 23.83 -0.40
CA LEU A 175 -4.15 24.23 -0.94
C LEU A 175 -3.07 23.74 0.03
N PHE A 176 -2.37 22.70 -0.36
CA PHE A 176 -1.18 22.21 0.35
C PHE A 176 -0.10 23.28 0.14
N GLN A 177 0.21 24.04 1.19
CA GLN A 177 1.45 24.83 1.19
C GLN A 177 2.59 23.84 1.54
N PRO A 178 3.51 23.57 0.61
CA PRO A 178 4.66 22.76 0.91
C PRO A 178 5.50 23.49 1.97
N GLN A 179 5.58 22.91 3.16
CA GLN A 179 6.59 23.33 4.12
C GLN A 179 7.94 22.87 3.57
N PRO A 180 8.95 23.76 3.47
CA PRO A 180 10.27 23.32 3.04
C PRO A 180 10.80 22.27 4.00
N TRP A 181 11.22 21.15 3.46
CA TRP A 181 11.98 20.15 4.21
C TRP A 181 13.17 20.85 4.87
N ARG A 182 13.22 20.84 6.18
CA ARG A 182 14.42 21.20 6.93
C ARG A 182 15.10 19.90 7.36
N PRO A 183 16.44 19.77 7.11
CA PRO A 183 17.21 18.63 7.53
C PRO A 183 17.25 18.46 9.04
#